data_2e2ec21ec4f58a983a88c645a8f36a8e
#
_entry.id   2e2ec21ec4f58a983a88c645a8f36a8e
#
_cell.length_a   1.000
_cell.length_b   1.000
_cell.length_c   1.000
_cell.angle_alpha   90.00
_cell.angle_beta   90.00
_cell.angle_gamma   90.00
#
_symmetry.space_group_name_H-M   'P 1'
#
loop_
_entity.id
_entity.type
_entity.pdbx_description
1 polymer ?
#
loop_
_entity_poly.entity_id
_entity_poly.type
_entity_poly.pdbx_seq_one_letter_code
_entity_poly.pdbx_strand_id
1 'polypeptide(L)'
;MDERLYGDRLGTIKPDLVVSCGDLPFDYLEYLVSRLDVPLLYVPGNHDPSVNPPDMTWMPLAAEMPRPGPEGCENIDCRLVEVSGLRIAGLGGSLRYKQGPNQYTQAQAARRAVRLELRLRLKRVRDGRKLDVLVTHAPPFGMAEAKDSAHVGFVAALRLIQHFQPLLAAHGHVHPYGRTLPERRAGATRVINVVPSRVIDL
;
A
#
# COMPACT_ATOMS: atom_id res chain seq x y z
N MET A 1 -7.03 1.91 12.49
CA MET A 1 -8.06 2.80 11.94
C MET A 1 -8.01 4.12 12.69
N ASP A 2 -8.11 5.25 12.03
CA ASP A 2 -8.12 6.56 12.71
C ASP A 2 -9.58 6.97 12.95
N GLU A 3 -10.07 6.76 14.16
CA GLU A 3 -11.44 7.12 14.54
C GLU A 3 -11.75 8.61 14.35
N ARG A 4 -10.72 9.45 14.31
CA ARG A 4 -10.87 10.88 14.06
C ARG A 4 -11.30 11.23 12.63
N LEU A 5 -11.21 10.28 11.70
CA LEU A 5 -11.70 10.44 10.33
C LEU A 5 -13.18 10.05 10.17
N TYR A 6 -13.87 9.63 11.24
CA TYR A 6 -15.30 9.54 11.24
C TYR A 6 -15.93 10.90 11.58
N GLY A 7 -17.00 11.25 10.89
CA GLY A 7 -17.78 12.47 11.15
C GLY A 7 -17.18 13.74 10.55
N ASP A 8 -17.40 14.88 11.22
CA ASP A 8 -17.20 16.22 10.65
C ASP A 8 -15.74 16.57 10.35
N ARG A 9 -14.79 15.93 11.04
CA ARG A 9 -13.37 16.19 10.82
C ARG A 9 -12.90 15.77 9.42
N LEU A 10 -13.49 14.73 8.85
CA LEU A 10 -13.17 14.31 7.49
C LEU A 10 -13.50 15.42 6.48
N GLY A 11 -14.60 16.14 6.70
CA GLY A 11 -15.03 17.26 5.84
C GLY A 11 -14.09 18.48 5.85
N THR A 12 -13.15 18.57 6.82
CA THR A 12 -12.14 19.63 6.85
C THR A 12 -10.90 19.30 6.02
N ILE A 13 -10.72 18.03 5.65
CA ILE A 13 -9.63 17.54 4.81
C ILE A 13 -10.11 17.57 3.37
N LYS A 14 -9.38 18.25 2.50
CA LYS A 14 -9.69 18.31 1.06
C LYS A 14 -8.52 17.72 0.28
N PRO A 15 -8.38 16.38 0.26
CA PRO A 15 -7.30 15.73 -0.46
C PRO A 15 -7.63 15.64 -1.95
N ASP A 16 -6.61 15.63 -2.82
CA ASP A 16 -6.76 15.31 -4.24
C ASP A 16 -6.76 13.79 -4.49
N LEU A 17 -6.29 13.02 -3.51
CA LEU A 17 -6.13 11.57 -3.57
C LEU A 17 -6.07 10.98 -2.17
N VAL A 18 -6.69 9.82 -1.98
CA VAL A 18 -6.53 9.00 -0.77
C VAL A 18 -5.74 7.74 -1.10
N VAL A 19 -4.79 7.40 -0.23
CA VAL A 19 -3.98 6.19 -0.34
C VAL A 19 -4.06 5.37 0.94
N SER A 20 -4.47 4.11 0.84
CA SER A 20 -4.43 3.16 1.94
C SER A 20 -3.26 2.19 1.81
N CYS A 21 -2.49 2.08 2.89
CA CYS A 21 -1.40 1.12 3.01
C CYS A 21 -1.83 -0.25 3.56
N GLY A 22 -3.11 -0.59 3.52
CA GLY A 22 -3.67 -1.89 3.92
C GLY A 22 -4.06 -2.00 5.39
N ASP A 23 -4.63 -3.15 5.76
CA ASP A 23 -5.15 -3.49 7.08
C ASP A 23 -6.27 -2.55 7.55
N LEU A 24 -7.08 -2.07 6.63
CA LEU A 24 -8.29 -1.30 6.90
C LEU A 24 -9.53 -2.09 6.44
N PRO A 25 -10.62 -2.11 7.23
CA PRO A 25 -11.87 -2.71 6.81
C PRO A 25 -12.35 -2.13 5.48
N PHE A 26 -12.88 -2.97 4.58
CA PHE A 26 -13.36 -2.50 3.28
C PHE A 26 -14.47 -1.47 3.40
N ASP A 27 -15.40 -1.68 4.34
CA ASP A 27 -16.48 -0.73 4.64
C ASP A 27 -15.94 0.65 5.04
N TYR A 28 -14.76 0.70 5.69
CA TYR A 28 -14.12 1.97 6.02
C TYR A 28 -13.53 2.66 4.79
N LEU A 29 -12.94 1.91 3.87
CA LEU A 29 -12.45 2.47 2.60
C LEU A 29 -13.61 2.97 1.73
N GLU A 30 -14.72 2.22 1.67
CA GLU A 30 -15.95 2.60 0.99
C GLU A 30 -16.58 3.87 1.61
N TYR A 31 -16.56 3.99 2.93
CA TYR A 31 -16.95 5.21 3.63
C TYR A 31 -16.07 6.40 3.23
N LEU A 32 -14.74 6.24 3.23
CA LEU A 32 -13.82 7.33 2.87
C LEU A 32 -14.02 7.81 1.44
N VAL A 33 -14.11 6.90 0.47
CA VAL A 33 -14.29 7.28 -0.95
C VAL A 33 -15.63 7.95 -1.17
N SER A 34 -16.70 7.48 -0.52
CA SER A 34 -18.03 8.07 -0.62
C SER A 34 -18.14 9.46 0.01
N ARG A 35 -17.34 9.74 1.05
CA ARG A 35 -17.37 11.02 1.77
C ARG A 35 -16.46 12.08 1.17
N LEU A 36 -15.36 11.68 0.58
CA LEU A 36 -14.35 12.59 0.04
C LEU A 36 -14.54 12.87 -1.45
N ASP A 37 -15.19 11.97 -2.18
CA ASP A 37 -15.43 12.06 -3.63
C ASP A 37 -14.13 12.29 -4.44
N VAL A 38 -13.07 11.59 -4.04
CA VAL A 38 -11.76 11.60 -4.69
C VAL A 38 -11.27 10.18 -4.95
N PRO A 39 -10.35 9.96 -5.89
CA PRO A 39 -9.78 8.64 -6.11
C PRO A 39 -9.21 8.06 -4.80
N LEU A 40 -9.49 6.78 -4.53
CA LEU A 40 -8.90 6.03 -3.43
C LEU A 40 -8.16 4.83 -3.97
N LEU A 41 -6.84 4.82 -3.74
CA LEU A 41 -5.95 3.72 -4.08
C LEU A 41 -5.60 2.92 -2.84
N TYR A 42 -5.46 1.60 -2.96
CA TYR A 42 -5.01 0.80 -1.83
C TYR A 42 -4.08 -0.34 -2.24
N VAL A 43 -3.26 -0.77 -1.31
CA VAL A 43 -2.57 -2.05 -1.36
C VAL A 43 -3.08 -2.93 -0.22
N PRO A 44 -3.25 -4.25 -0.41
CA PRO A 44 -3.72 -5.11 0.67
C PRO A 44 -2.65 -5.27 1.76
N GLY A 45 -3.09 -5.29 3.00
CA GLY A 45 -2.28 -5.68 4.15
C GLY A 45 -2.40 -7.18 4.45
N ASN A 46 -1.71 -7.64 5.48
CA ASN A 46 -1.68 -9.06 5.83
C ASN A 46 -2.91 -9.51 6.65
N HIS A 47 -3.75 -8.57 7.08
CA HIS A 47 -5.04 -8.84 7.71
C HIS A 47 -6.21 -8.66 6.74
N ASP A 48 -5.96 -8.11 5.55
CA ASP A 48 -6.99 -7.96 4.54
C ASP A 48 -7.32 -9.31 3.89
N PRO A 49 -8.59 -9.53 3.48
CA PRO A 49 -8.95 -10.73 2.76
C PRO A 49 -8.17 -10.85 1.45
N SER A 50 -7.99 -12.07 0.97
CA SER A 50 -7.42 -12.27 -0.36
C SER A 50 -8.40 -11.78 -1.41
N VAL A 51 -7.98 -10.82 -2.22
CA VAL A 51 -8.75 -10.32 -3.36
C VAL A 51 -8.44 -11.10 -4.65
N ASN A 52 -7.56 -12.11 -4.59
CA ASN A 52 -7.38 -13.03 -5.70
C ASN A 52 -8.63 -13.92 -5.82
N PRO A 53 -9.20 -14.10 -7.02
CA PRO A 53 -10.27 -15.03 -7.19
C PRO A 53 -9.82 -16.40 -6.68
N PRO A 54 -10.65 -17.09 -5.87
CA PRO A 54 -10.35 -18.46 -5.47
C PRO A 54 -10.24 -19.34 -6.73
N ASP A 55 -9.50 -20.42 -6.62
CA ASP A 55 -9.48 -21.42 -7.67
C ASP A 55 -10.92 -21.92 -7.90
N MET A 56 -11.52 -21.47 -8.98
CA MET A 56 -12.94 -21.68 -9.29
C MET A 56 -13.30 -23.15 -9.51
N THR A 57 -12.31 -24.04 -9.60
CA THR A 57 -12.53 -25.47 -9.87
C THR A 57 -13.29 -26.22 -8.79
N TRP A 58 -13.37 -25.67 -7.56
CA TRP A 58 -13.95 -26.35 -6.41
C TRP A 58 -14.97 -25.54 -5.62
N MET A 59 -15.46 -24.42 -6.14
CA MET A 59 -16.47 -23.63 -5.44
C MET A 59 -17.85 -24.28 -5.55
N PRO A 60 -18.58 -24.49 -4.43
CA PRO A 60 -19.99 -24.86 -4.47
C PRO A 60 -20.81 -23.80 -5.22
N LEU A 61 -21.80 -24.24 -6.00
CA LEU A 61 -22.69 -23.34 -6.75
C LEU A 61 -23.40 -22.25 -5.90
N ALA A 62 -23.50 -22.48 -4.58
CA ALA A 62 -24.14 -21.58 -3.63
C ALA A 62 -23.15 -20.76 -2.80
N ALA A 63 -21.85 -20.80 -3.10
CA ALA A 63 -20.89 -19.99 -2.38
C ALA A 63 -21.02 -18.53 -2.81
N GLU A 64 -21.08 -17.62 -1.84
CA GLU A 64 -20.97 -16.19 -2.12
C GLU A 64 -19.62 -15.92 -2.79
N MET A 65 -19.66 -15.25 -3.95
CA MET A 65 -18.43 -14.84 -4.63
C MET A 65 -17.65 -13.90 -3.71
N PRO A 66 -16.36 -14.15 -3.48
CA PRO A 66 -15.54 -13.23 -2.69
C PRO A 66 -15.62 -11.83 -3.28
N ARG A 67 -15.81 -10.82 -2.45
CA ARG A 67 -15.79 -9.42 -2.90
C ARG A 67 -14.45 -9.14 -3.54
N PRO A 68 -14.40 -8.56 -4.74
CA PRO A 68 -13.14 -8.28 -5.45
C PRO A 68 -12.31 -7.16 -4.81
N GLY A 69 -12.75 -6.61 -3.69
CA GLY A 69 -12.17 -5.49 -2.95
C GLY A 69 -13.23 -4.50 -2.51
N PRO A 70 -12.84 -3.38 -1.90
CA PRO A 70 -13.77 -2.32 -1.51
C PRO A 70 -14.32 -1.60 -2.74
N GLU A 71 -15.62 -1.32 -2.74
CA GLU A 71 -16.28 -0.62 -3.84
C GLU A 71 -15.78 0.82 -3.97
N GLY A 72 -15.62 1.30 -5.20
CA GLY A 72 -15.12 2.64 -5.48
C GLY A 72 -13.62 2.84 -5.23
N CYS A 73 -12.89 1.80 -4.81
CA CYS A 73 -11.46 1.87 -4.52
C CYS A 73 -10.65 1.05 -5.53
N GLU A 74 -9.46 1.51 -5.90
CA GLU A 74 -8.60 0.80 -6.83
C GLU A 74 -7.46 0.06 -6.11
N ASN A 75 -7.40 -1.27 -6.31
CA ASN A 75 -6.28 -2.08 -5.86
C ASN A 75 -5.07 -1.86 -6.79
N ILE A 76 -4.01 -1.28 -6.24
CA ILE A 76 -2.76 -1.02 -6.98
C ILE A 76 -1.64 -2.01 -6.64
N ASP A 77 -1.94 -3.12 -5.99
CA ASP A 77 -0.93 -4.12 -5.66
C ASP A 77 -0.23 -4.69 -6.91
N CYS A 78 1.10 -4.63 -6.95
CA CYS A 78 1.93 -4.96 -8.10
C CYS A 78 1.55 -4.20 -9.39
N ARG A 79 0.93 -3.02 -9.26
CA ARG A 79 0.51 -2.18 -10.39
C ARG A 79 1.20 -0.83 -10.35
N LEU A 80 1.21 -0.20 -11.53
CA LEU A 80 1.63 1.18 -11.75
C LEU A 80 0.43 1.94 -12.30
N VAL A 81 0.04 3.01 -11.64
CA VAL A 81 -1.09 3.86 -12.02
C VAL A 81 -0.67 5.32 -12.14
N GLU A 82 -1.44 6.10 -12.88
CA GLU A 82 -1.30 7.55 -12.97
C GLU A 82 -2.63 8.19 -12.57
N VAL A 83 -2.63 8.88 -11.43
CA VAL A 83 -3.82 9.48 -10.83
C VAL A 83 -3.44 10.83 -10.24
N SER A 84 -4.30 11.83 -10.40
CA SER A 84 -4.08 13.21 -9.90
C SER A 84 -2.71 13.78 -10.27
N GLY A 85 -2.22 13.47 -11.48
CA GLY A 85 -0.92 13.94 -11.96
C GLY A 85 0.30 13.16 -11.42
N LEU A 86 0.11 12.28 -10.44
CA LEU A 86 1.17 11.48 -9.82
C LEU A 86 1.28 10.09 -10.48
N ARG A 87 2.51 9.59 -10.56
CA ARG A 87 2.82 8.21 -10.93
C ARG A 87 3.06 7.38 -9.67
N ILE A 88 2.18 6.43 -9.41
CA ILE A 88 2.10 5.70 -8.16
C ILE A 88 2.26 4.21 -8.42
N ALA A 89 3.11 3.55 -7.64
CA ALA A 89 3.31 2.11 -7.68
C ALA A 89 2.96 1.48 -6.32
N GLY A 90 2.34 0.30 -6.34
CA GLY A 90 1.93 -0.41 -5.13
C GLY A 90 2.63 -1.76 -4.94
N LEU A 91 2.95 -2.12 -3.70
CA LEU A 91 3.44 -3.44 -3.29
C LEU A 91 2.85 -3.81 -1.92
N GLY A 92 1.75 -4.55 -1.92
CA GLY A 92 1.04 -4.96 -0.72
C GLY A 92 1.64 -6.17 -0.02
N GLY A 93 1.06 -6.47 1.14
CA GLY A 93 1.39 -7.60 2.00
C GLY A 93 2.60 -7.39 2.91
N SER A 94 2.84 -8.38 3.76
CA SER A 94 3.94 -8.38 4.73
C SER A 94 4.84 -9.61 4.58
N LEU A 95 5.97 -9.58 5.29
CA LEU A 95 6.80 -10.76 5.44
C LEU A 95 6.02 -11.85 6.18
N ARG A 96 6.15 -13.10 5.71
CA ARG A 96 5.44 -14.23 6.29
C ARG A 96 6.01 -14.57 7.68
N TYR A 97 5.19 -14.44 8.69
CA TYR A 97 5.45 -14.87 10.06
C TYR A 97 4.44 -15.93 10.54
N LYS A 98 3.32 -16.09 9.82
CA LYS A 98 2.33 -17.15 10.00
C LYS A 98 1.71 -17.52 8.65
N GLN A 99 0.87 -18.55 8.61
CA GLN A 99 0.05 -18.80 7.43
C GLN A 99 -1.12 -17.82 7.40
N GLY A 100 -1.31 -17.14 6.26
CA GLY A 100 -2.39 -16.16 6.09
C GLY A 100 -2.33 -15.49 4.73
N PRO A 101 -3.38 -14.74 4.38
CA PRO A 101 -3.42 -14.00 3.12
C PRO A 101 -2.32 -12.92 3.09
N ASN A 102 -1.93 -12.53 1.90
CA ASN A 102 -1.00 -11.43 1.65
C ASN A 102 0.32 -11.49 2.45
N GLN A 103 0.76 -12.69 2.83
CA GLN A 103 2.03 -12.92 3.51
C GLN A 103 3.01 -13.66 2.60
N TYR A 104 4.16 -13.06 2.38
CA TYR A 104 5.13 -13.50 1.38
C TYR A 104 6.50 -13.75 1.99
N THR A 105 7.23 -14.75 1.48
CA THR A 105 8.66 -14.84 1.74
C THR A 105 9.41 -13.71 1.03
N GLN A 106 10.65 -13.41 1.42
CA GLN A 106 11.47 -12.42 0.70
C GLN A 106 11.61 -12.76 -0.79
N ALA A 107 11.73 -14.05 -1.14
CA ALA A 107 11.82 -14.50 -2.52
C ALA A 107 10.51 -14.25 -3.30
N GLN A 108 9.35 -14.48 -2.68
CA GLN A 108 8.05 -14.18 -3.29
C GLN A 108 7.86 -12.67 -3.47
N ALA A 109 8.19 -11.87 -2.44
CA ALA A 109 8.16 -10.41 -2.54
C ALA A 109 9.10 -9.89 -3.64
N ALA A 110 10.30 -10.45 -3.76
CA ALA A 110 11.25 -10.10 -4.81
C ALA A 110 10.69 -10.40 -6.22
N ARG A 111 10.07 -11.57 -6.44
CA ARG A 111 9.44 -11.90 -7.74
C ARG A 111 8.31 -10.92 -8.09
N ARG A 112 7.50 -10.51 -7.11
CA ARG A 112 6.44 -9.52 -7.29
C ARG A 112 7.01 -8.15 -7.65
N ALA A 113 8.06 -7.72 -6.92
CA ALA A 113 8.74 -6.46 -7.18
C ALA A 113 9.44 -6.41 -8.54
N VAL A 114 10.02 -7.52 -9.02
CA VAL A 114 10.63 -7.60 -10.37
C VAL A 114 9.60 -7.31 -11.46
N ARG A 115 8.37 -7.82 -11.35
CA ARG A 115 7.30 -7.52 -12.31
C ARG A 115 6.94 -6.03 -12.30
N LEU A 116 6.88 -5.44 -11.12
CA LEU A 116 6.63 -4.00 -10.96
C LEU A 116 7.79 -3.17 -11.51
N GLU A 117 9.03 -3.55 -11.18
CA GLU A 117 10.26 -2.92 -11.68
C GLU A 117 10.31 -2.90 -13.22
N LEU A 118 9.98 -4.02 -13.87
CA LEU A 118 9.95 -4.09 -15.32
C LEU A 118 8.94 -3.10 -15.93
N ARG A 119 7.73 -3.02 -15.35
CA ARG A 119 6.70 -2.06 -15.78
C ARG A 119 7.18 -0.61 -15.60
N LEU A 120 7.81 -0.30 -14.47
CA LEU A 120 8.37 1.02 -14.19
C LEU A 120 9.47 1.40 -15.18
N ARG A 121 10.38 0.48 -15.50
CA ARG A 121 11.45 0.69 -16.48
C ARG A 121 10.90 0.93 -17.88
N LEU A 122 9.98 0.08 -18.35
CA LEU A 122 9.36 0.22 -19.67
C LEU A 122 8.60 1.55 -19.79
N LYS A 123 7.84 1.92 -18.77
CA LYS A 123 7.09 3.17 -18.76
C LYS A 123 8.04 4.38 -18.77
N ARG A 124 9.11 4.35 -17.96
CA ARG A 124 10.12 5.40 -17.90
C ARG A 124 10.87 5.57 -19.23
N VAL A 125 11.21 4.47 -19.89
CA VAL A 125 11.86 4.52 -21.24
C VAL A 125 10.93 5.17 -22.25
N ARG A 126 9.61 4.91 -22.14
CA ARG A 126 8.63 5.43 -23.09
C ARG A 126 8.38 6.94 -22.95
N ASP A 127 8.34 7.47 -21.72
CA ASP A 127 7.88 8.84 -21.47
C ASP A 127 8.82 9.70 -20.60
N GLY A 128 9.92 9.15 -20.15
CA GLY A 128 10.94 9.84 -19.35
C GLY A 128 10.53 10.14 -17.89
N ARG A 129 9.26 9.95 -17.52
CA ARG A 129 8.77 10.28 -16.17
C ARG A 129 9.28 9.31 -15.11
N LYS A 130 9.58 9.86 -13.93
CA LYS A 130 9.98 9.09 -12.75
C LYS A 130 8.75 8.57 -11.98
N LEU A 131 8.99 7.69 -11.04
CA LEU A 131 8.02 7.30 -10.02
C LEU A 131 7.91 8.43 -8.98
N ASP A 132 6.70 8.85 -8.65
CA ASP A 132 6.46 9.87 -7.64
C ASP A 132 6.22 9.25 -6.26
N VAL A 133 5.38 8.22 -6.19
CA VAL A 133 5.01 7.58 -4.93
C VAL A 133 5.13 6.05 -5.02
N LEU A 134 5.78 5.46 -4.03
CA LEU A 134 5.74 4.02 -3.77
C LEU A 134 4.86 3.77 -2.54
N VAL A 135 3.79 3.01 -2.70
CA VAL A 135 2.88 2.60 -1.63
C VAL A 135 3.16 1.15 -1.26
N THR A 136 3.45 0.88 0.00
CA THR A 136 3.66 -0.49 0.48
C THR A 136 2.83 -0.73 1.74
N HIS A 137 2.47 -1.99 2.02
CA HIS A 137 1.93 -2.32 3.33
C HIS A 137 3.06 -2.46 4.34
N ALA A 138 3.95 -3.43 4.14
CA ALA A 138 5.12 -3.59 5.00
C ALA A 138 6.16 -2.49 4.77
N PRO A 139 6.93 -2.10 5.79
CA PRO A 139 8.01 -1.14 5.63
C PRO A 139 9.10 -1.65 4.68
N PRO A 140 9.90 -0.78 4.08
CA PRO A 140 11.15 -1.18 3.45
C PRO A 140 12.10 -1.78 4.50
N PHE A 141 12.89 -2.78 4.11
CA PHE A 141 13.82 -3.46 5.01
C PHE A 141 14.73 -2.48 5.74
N GLY A 142 14.82 -2.64 7.07
CA GLY A 142 15.65 -1.78 7.94
C GLY A 142 15.08 -0.37 8.18
N MET A 143 13.88 -0.06 7.67
CA MET A 143 13.23 1.23 7.86
C MET A 143 12.16 1.22 8.96
N ALA A 144 11.82 0.05 9.51
CA ALA A 144 10.96 -0.07 10.69
C ALA A 144 11.75 0.10 11.98
N GLU A 145 11.09 0.58 13.03
CA GLU A 145 11.67 0.62 14.37
C GLU A 145 11.53 -0.70 15.12
N ALA A 146 10.55 -1.51 14.76
CA ALA A 146 10.32 -2.82 15.34
C ALA A 146 11.38 -3.83 14.86
N LYS A 147 11.90 -4.61 15.81
CA LYS A 147 12.99 -5.57 15.56
C LYS A 147 12.51 -7.02 15.47
N ASP A 148 11.21 -7.25 15.57
CA ASP A 148 10.64 -8.59 15.46
C ASP A 148 10.49 -9.05 13.99
N SER A 149 10.33 -10.36 13.82
CA SER A 149 10.30 -10.99 12.48
C SER A 149 9.14 -10.52 11.60
N ALA A 150 8.03 -10.08 12.18
CA ALA A 150 6.86 -9.63 11.43
C ALA A 150 7.09 -8.25 10.79
N HIS A 151 7.87 -7.39 11.45
CA HIS A 151 8.08 -5.99 11.06
C HIS A 151 9.43 -5.71 10.37
N VAL A 152 10.21 -6.75 10.07
CA VAL A 152 11.51 -6.63 9.37
C VAL A 152 11.39 -5.90 8.02
N GLY A 153 10.25 -6.03 7.36
CA GLY A 153 9.99 -5.38 6.09
C GLY A 153 10.56 -6.11 4.86
N PHE A 154 10.27 -5.56 3.69
CA PHE A 154 10.69 -6.15 2.41
C PHE A 154 11.99 -5.57 1.89
N VAL A 155 12.99 -6.42 1.65
CA VAL A 155 14.20 -6.07 0.91
C VAL A 155 13.85 -5.56 -0.50
N ALA A 156 12.82 -6.16 -1.10
CA ALA A 156 12.32 -5.77 -2.42
C ALA A 156 11.79 -4.32 -2.46
N ALA A 157 11.11 -3.86 -1.40
CA ALA A 157 10.63 -2.47 -1.31
C ALA A 157 11.81 -1.49 -1.21
N LEU A 158 12.81 -1.80 -0.38
CA LEU A 158 14.03 -1.00 -0.28
C LEU A 158 14.76 -0.91 -1.64
N ARG A 159 14.86 -2.03 -2.36
CA ARG A 159 15.46 -2.08 -3.70
C ARG A 159 14.69 -1.20 -4.71
N LEU A 160 13.36 -1.23 -4.71
CA LEU A 160 12.57 -0.35 -5.57
C LEU A 160 12.83 1.12 -5.26
N ILE A 161 12.91 1.50 -3.97
CA ILE A 161 13.27 2.86 -3.57
C ILE A 161 14.65 3.24 -4.08
N GLN A 162 15.65 2.39 -3.90
CA GLN A 162 17.03 2.66 -4.32
C GLN A 162 17.15 2.84 -5.84
N HIS A 163 16.41 2.06 -6.64
CA HIS A 163 16.47 2.13 -8.10
C HIS A 163 15.68 3.27 -8.71
N PHE A 164 14.50 3.58 -8.15
CA PHE A 164 13.57 4.54 -8.75
C PHE A 164 13.55 5.88 -8.05
N GLN A 165 14.04 5.96 -6.81
CA GLN A 165 14.12 7.18 -6.01
C GLN A 165 12.80 7.99 -6.08
N PRO A 166 11.62 7.41 -5.70
CA PRO A 166 10.38 8.16 -5.65
C PRO A 166 10.50 9.34 -4.68
N LEU A 167 9.67 10.35 -4.83
CA LEU A 167 9.60 11.47 -3.88
C LEU A 167 9.19 10.97 -2.49
N LEU A 168 8.22 10.03 -2.47
CA LEU A 168 7.65 9.46 -1.27
C LEU A 168 7.56 7.94 -1.34
N ALA A 169 7.91 7.26 -0.25
CA ALA A 169 7.53 5.88 0.03
C ALA A 169 6.66 5.86 1.29
N ALA A 170 5.37 5.55 1.12
CA ALA A 170 4.42 5.45 2.21
C ALA A 170 4.20 3.98 2.60
N HIS A 171 4.19 3.69 3.91
CA HIS A 171 3.92 2.35 4.40
C HIS A 171 3.07 2.35 5.68
N GLY A 172 2.43 1.22 5.96
CA GLY A 172 1.66 0.95 7.17
C GLY A 172 2.32 -0.10 8.06
N HIS A 173 1.52 -1.07 8.52
CA HIS A 173 1.87 -2.28 9.23
C HIS A 173 2.47 -2.09 10.63
N VAL A 174 3.33 -1.10 10.85
CA VAL A 174 3.97 -0.85 12.14
C VAL A 174 3.15 0.13 12.95
N HIS A 175 2.57 -0.33 14.06
CA HIS A 175 1.77 0.51 14.93
C HIS A 175 2.64 1.31 15.90
N PRO A 176 2.50 2.64 15.94
CA PRO A 176 3.36 3.49 16.77
C PRO A 176 3.01 3.49 18.26
N TYR A 177 1.88 2.87 18.65
CA TYR A 177 1.41 2.80 20.06
C TYR A 177 1.49 4.14 20.80
N GLY A 178 0.92 5.19 20.21
CA GLY A 178 0.88 6.54 20.79
C GLY A 178 2.16 7.36 20.62
N ARG A 179 3.18 6.85 19.93
CA ARG A 179 4.40 7.58 19.58
C ARG A 179 4.29 8.16 18.15
N THR A 180 4.91 9.29 17.91
CA THR A 180 5.12 9.77 16.54
C THR A 180 6.38 9.09 16.00
N LEU A 181 6.22 8.32 14.92
CA LEU A 181 7.37 7.74 14.24
C LEU A 181 8.02 8.80 13.34
N PRO A 182 9.35 8.96 13.43
CA PRO A 182 10.06 9.93 12.59
C PRO A 182 10.03 9.51 11.12
N GLU A 183 9.99 10.49 10.24
CA GLU A 183 10.27 10.26 8.83
C GLU A 183 11.72 9.82 8.66
N ARG A 184 11.92 8.87 7.74
CA ARG A 184 13.25 8.39 7.36
C ARG A 184 13.56 8.77 5.93
N ARG A 185 14.82 8.65 5.54
CA ARG A 185 15.25 8.86 4.16
C ARG A 185 16.03 7.65 3.65
N ALA A 186 15.75 7.32 2.39
CA ALA A 186 16.53 6.35 1.62
C ALA A 186 17.00 7.01 0.33
N GLY A 187 18.20 7.58 0.34
CA GLY A 187 18.65 8.50 -0.70
C GLY A 187 17.80 9.77 -0.72
N ALA A 188 17.25 10.13 -1.87
CA ALA A 188 16.36 11.28 -2.02
C ALA A 188 14.92 11.01 -1.55
N THR A 189 14.52 9.75 -1.36
CA THR A 189 13.17 9.35 -1.02
C THR A 189 12.84 9.61 0.44
N ARG A 190 11.71 10.29 0.71
CA ARG A 190 11.09 10.34 2.05
C ARG A 190 10.39 9.02 2.30
N VAL A 191 10.65 8.37 3.45
CA VAL A 191 9.99 7.12 3.86
C VAL A 191 9.16 7.40 5.11
N ILE A 192 7.85 7.20 5.00
CA ILE A 192 6.90 7.62 6.03
C ILE A 192 6.01 6.44 6.43
N ASN A 193 5.93 6.18 7.74
CA ASN A 193 4.86 5.39 8.31
C ASN A 193 3.61 6.26 8.44
N VAL A 194 2.52 5.85 7.77
CA VAL A 194 1.28 6.62 7.72
C VAL A 194 0.27 6.26 8.80
N VAL A 195 0.59 5.32 9.71
CA VAL A 195 -0.32 4.89 10.78
C VAL A 195 -0.43 5.96 11.87
N PRO A 196 -1.64 6.33 12.35
CA PRO A 196 -2.95 5.87 11.87
C PRO A 196 -3.42 6.57 10.59
N SER A 197 -3.02 7.81 10.35
CA SER A 197 -3.25 8.58 9.12
C SER A 197 -2.30 9.77 9.02
N ARG A 198 -2.00 10.21 7.81
CA ARG A 198 -1.16 11.37 7.50
C ARG A 198 -1.75 12.16 6.34
N VAL A 199 -1.74 13.49 6.45
CA VAL A 199 -1.91 14.40 5.31
C VAL A 199 -0.51 14.78 4.83
N ILE A 200 -0.27 14.66 3.54
CA ILE A 200 1.06 14.84 2.93
C ILE A 200 0.90 15.71 1.69
N ASP A 201 1.65 16.78 1.62
CA ASP A 201 1.80 17.60 0.43
C ASP A 201 3.00 17.11 -0.39
N LEU A 202 2.82 16.97 -1.73
CA LEU A 202 3.82 16.49 -2.69
C LEU A 202 4.11 17.52 -3.77
#